data_ec17023512241f546dac49db0cd1faed
#
_entry.id   ec17023512241f546dac49db0cd1faed
#
_cell.length_a   1.000
_cell.length_b   1.000
_cell.length_c   1.000
_cell.angle_alpha   90.00
_cell.angle_beta   90.00
_cell.angle_gamma   90.00
#
_symmetry.space_group_name_H-M   'P 1'
#
loop_
_entity.id
_entity.type
_entity.pdbx_description
1 polymer ?
#
loop_
_entity_poly.entity_id
_entity_poly.type
_entity_poly.pdbx_seq_one_letter_code
_entity_poly.pdbx_strand_id
1 'polypeptide(L)' 'MSKSVFYHAGCPVCVSAEHDIVNLLGANNVDVVHLGSDKSRIDEAEKAGVKSVPALITPNGNVLHINFGASMADVKG' A
#
# COMPACT_ATOMS: atom_id res chain seq x y z
N MET A 1 17.78 8.88 1.96
CA MET A 1 16.88 8.26 2.94
C MET A 1 15.82 7.46 2.23
N SER A 2 15.47 6.34 2.80
CA SER A 2 14.44 5.48 2.22
C SER A 2 13.06 6.10 2.41
N LYS A 3 12.19 5.86 1.45
CA LYS A 3 10.80 6.28 1.55
C LYS A 3 9.95 5.13 2.07
N SER A 4 8.82 5.46 2.67
CA SER A 4 7.77 4.48 2.94
C SER A 4 7.08 4.14 1.61
N VAL A 5 6.47 2.97 1.55
CA VAL A 5 5.73 2.54 0.36
C VAL A 5 4.29 2.25 0.78
N PHE A 6 3.34 2.85 0.08
CA PHE A 6 1.93 2.66 0.35
C PHE A 6 1.30 1.86 -0.78
N TYR A 7 0.79 0.68 -0.46
CA TYR A 7 0.14 -0.21 -1.42
C TYR A 7 -1.37 -0.11 -1.31
N HIS A 8 -2.04 0.05 -2.44
CA HIS A 8 -3.50 0.04 -2.49
C HIS A 8 -3.98 -0.53 -3.82
N ALA A 9 -5.29 -0.76 -3.92
CA ALA A 9 -5.89 -1.35 -5.11
C ALA A 9 -7.05 -0.51 -5.64
N GLY A 10 -7.17 0.74 -5.21
CA GLY A 10 -8.19 1.65 -5.69
C GLY A 10 -9.53 1.53 -4.99
N CYS A 11 -9.64 0.73 -3.93
CA CYS A 11 -10.89 0.63 -3.17
C CYS A 11 -11.16 1.94 -2.40
N PRO A 12 -12.42 2.23 -2.00
CA PRO A 12 -12.72 3.47 -1.27
C PRO A 12 -11.90 3.62 0.01
N VAL A 13 -11.69 2.55 0.76
CA VAL A 13 -10.87 2.56 1.97
C VAL A 13 -9.41 2.86 1.60
N CYS A 14 -8.93 2.30 0.50
CA CYS A 14 -7.57 2.53 0.02
C CYS A 14 -7.35 4.00 -0.33
N VAL A 15 -8.30 4.60 -1.05
CA VAL A 15 -8.20 6.01 -1.48
C VAL A 15 -8.21 6.93 -0.28
N SER A 16 -9.08 6.65 0.70
CA SER A 16 -9.15 7.45 1.92
C SER A 16 -7.85 7.36 2.71
N ALA A 17 -7.30 6.16 2.86
CA ALA A 17 -6.05 5.94 3.58
C ALA A 17 -4.87 6.60 2.86
N GLU A 18 -4.85 6.55 1.53
CA GLU A 18 -3.80 7.22 0.74
C GLU A 18 -3.78 8.72 1.06
N HIS A 19 -4.95 9.34 1.08
CA HIS A 19 -5.06 10.77 1.36
C HIS A 19 -4.46 11.11 2.72
N ASP A 20 -4.81 10.34 3.74
CA ASP A 20 -4.33 10.55 5.10
C ASP A 20 -2.82 10.29 5.20
N ILE A 21 -2.33 9.24 4.59
CA ILE A 21 -0.91 8.87 4.62
C ILE A 21 -0.05 9.94 3.92
N VAL A 22 -0.49 10.41 2.76
CA VAL A 22 0.24 11.44 2.01
C VAL A 22 0.27 12.74 2.81
N ASN A 23 -0.84 13.09 3.45
CA ASN A 23 -0.89 14.28 4.30
C ASN A 23 0.02 14.15 5.51
N LEU A 24 0.08 12.97 6.11
CA LEU A 24 0.87 12.75 7.32
C LEU A 24 2.36 12.75 7.03
N LEU A 25 2.78 12.04 5.99
CA LEU A 25 4.19 11.81 5.69
C LEU A 25 4.77 12.83 4.70
N GLY A 26 3.93 13.42 3.88
CA GLY A 26 4.34 14.26 2.77
C GLY A 26 4.54 13.43 1.49
N ALA A 27 4.09 13.97 0.36
CA ALA A 27 4.12 13.24 -0.91
C ALA A 27 5.53 12.84 -1.35
N ASN A 28 6.56 13.58 -0.90
CA ASN A 28 7.94 13.27 -1.25
C ASN A 28 8.54 12.15 -0.41
N ASN A 29 7.86 11.73 0.66
CA ASN A 29 8.37 10.74 1.60
C ASN A 29 7.67 9.39 1.50
N VAL A 30 6.75 9.25 0.58
CA VAL A 30 6.01 7.99 0.38
C VAL A 30 5.82 7.72 -1.10
N ASP A 31 6.08 6.47 -1.50
CA ASP A 31 5.77 6.00 -2.85
C ASP A 31 4.42 5.32 -2.81
N VAL A 32 3.49 5.76 -3.65
CA VAL A 32 2.15 5.17 -3.73
C VAL A 32 2.13 4.17 -4.88
N VAL A 33 1.79 2.93 -4.57
CA VAL A 33 1.74 1.85 -5.55
C VAL A 33 0.30 1.35 -5.69
N HIS A 34 -0.26 1.50 -6.88
CA HIS A 34 -1.62 1.06 -7.17
C HIS A 34 -1.60 -0.34 -7.79
N LEU A 35 -1.83 -1.35 -6.95
CA LEU A 35 -1.76 -2.75 -7.40
C LEU A 35 -2.87 -3.12 -8.37
N GLY A 36 -3.98 -2.41 -8.32
CA GLY A 36 -5.07 -2.61 -9.29
C GLY A 36 -4.68 -2.22 -10.71
N SER A 37 -3.82 -1.19 -10.84
CA SER A 37 -3.34 -0.74 -12.15
C SER A 37 -2.04 -1.41 -12.55
N ASP A 38 -1.20 -1.74 -11.57
CA ASP A 38 0.11 -2.34 -11.82
C ASP A 38 0.23 -3.68 -11.10
N LYS A 39 -0.39 -4.69 -11.70
CA LYS A 39 -0.44 -6.03 -11.11
C LYS A 39 0.92 -6.72 -11.09
N SER A 40 1.88 -6.22 -11.87
CA SER A 40 3.23 -6.77 -11.85
C SER A 40 3.93 -6.54 -10.51
N ARG A 41 3.44 -5.62 -9.70
CA ARG A 41 4.03 -5.31 -8.39
C ARG A 41 3.36 -6.04 -7.23
N ILE A 42 2.38 -6.90 -7.51
CA ILE A 42 1.72 -7.70 -6.45
C ILE A 42 2.72 -8.63 -5.76
N ASP A 43 3.58 -9.28 -6.53
CA ASP A 43 4.60 -10.17 -5.96
C ASP A 43 5.54 -9.43 -5.01
N GLU A 44 5.94 -8.23 -5.38
CA GLU A 44 6.77 -7.36 -4.56
C GLU A 44 6.09 -7.08 -3.22
N ALA A 45 4.80 -6.73 -3.25
CA ALA A 45 4.03 -6.45 -2.05
C ALA A 45 3.93 -7.69 -1.17
N GLU A 46 3.63 -8.84 -1.75
CA GLU A 46 3.53 -10.09 -0.99
C GLU A 46 4.85 -10.46 -0.33
N LYS A 47 5.96 -10.30 -1.03
CA LYS A 47 7.30 -10.57 -0.49
C LYS A 47 7.64 -9.64 0.66
N ALA A 48 7.11 -8.42 0.64
CA ALA A 48 7.31 -7.47 1.72
C ALA A 48 6.43 -7.76 2.94
N GLY A 49 5.49 -8.70 2.84
CA GLY A 49 4.62 -9.09 3.94
C GLY A 49 3.22 -8.52 3.88
N VAL A 50 2.84 -7.88 2.78
CA VAL A 50 1.50 -7.32 2.62
C VAL A 50 0.49 -8.45 2.40
N LYS A 51 -0.53 -8.50 3.25
CA LYS A 51 -1.58 -9.52 3.19
C LYS A 51 -2.91 -8.95 2.71
N SER A 52 -3.08 -7.65 2.85
CA SER A 52 -4.28 -6.94 2.41
C SER A 52 -3.92 -5.50 2.13
N VAL A 53 -4.78 -4.78 1.45
CA VAL A 53 -4.60 -3.36 1.17
C VAL A 53 -5.76 -2.59 1.79
N PRO A 54 -5.55 -1.34 2.19
CA PRO A 54 -4.32 -0.55 2.08
C PRO A 54 -3.26 -0.96 3.12
N ALA A 55 -1.99 -0.86 2.74
CA ALA A 55 -0.88 -1.19 3.61
C ALA A 55 0.28 -0.22 3.42
N LEU A 56 0.99 0.06 4.51
CA LEU A 56 2.15 0.93 4.48
C LEU A 56 3.37 0.14 4.91
N ILE A 57 4.43 0.19 4.11
CA ILE A 57 5.73 -0.40 4.46
C ILE A 57 6.64 0.74 4.88
N THR A 58 7.16 0.68 6.10
CA THR A 58 8.10 1.69 6.59
C THR A 58 9.49 1.44 6.03
N PRO A 59 10.40 2.45 6.05
CA PRO A 59 11.76 2.26 5.54
C PRO A 59 12.54 1.12 6.20
N ASN A 60 12.23 0.79 7.45
CA ASN A 60 12.89 -0.31 8.14
C ASN A 60 12.15 -1.65 7.99
N GLY A 61 11.20 -1.74 7.08
CA GLY A 61 10.59 -3.00 6.71
C GLY A 61 9.36 -3.43 7.49
N ASN A 62 8.83 -2.57 8.35
CA ASN A 62 7.60 -2.87 9.07
C ASN A 62 6.39 -2.70 8.16
N VAL A 63 5.41 -3.58 8.30
CA VAL A 63 4.17 -3.54 7.52
C VAL A 63 3.02 -3.12 8.42
N LEU A 64 2.33 -2.06 8.02
CA LEU A 64 1.15 -1.58 8.72
C LEU A 64 -0.07 -1.76 7.81
N HIS A 65 -1.02 -2.59 8.26
CA HIS A 65 -2.28 -2.76 7.54
C HIS A 65 -3.27 -1.73 8.06
N ILE A 66 -3.75 -0.85 7.17
CA ILE A 66 -4.63 0.26 7.55
C ILE A 66 -6.05 -0.09 7.11
N ASN A 67 -6.91 -0.45 8.05
CA ASN A 67 -8.25 -0.94 7.75
C ASN A 67 -8.19 -2.15 6.81
N PHE A 68 -9.34 -2.61 6.36
CA PHE A 68 -9.40 -3.71 5.40
C PHE A 68 -10.18 -3.27 4.17
N GLY A 69 -9.50 -3.13 3.04
CA GLY A 69 -10.15 -2.83 1.78
C GLY A 69 -10.32 -4.08 0.93
N ALA A 70 -9.22 -4.83 0.74
CA ALA A 70 -9.24 -6.06 -0.05
C ALA A 70 -8.06 -6.94 0.36
N SER A 71 -8.23 -8.26 0.33
CA SER A 71 -7.13 -9.18 0.55
C SER A 71 -6.25 -9.23 -0.71
N MET A 72 -5.04 -9.78 -0.59
CA MET A 72 -4.18 -9.94 -1.77
C MET A 72 -4.81 -10.88 -2.79
N ALA A 73 -5.56 -11.88 -2.34
CA ALA A 73 -6.30 -12.76 -3.25
C ALA A 73 -7.33 -11.97 -4.05
N ASP A 74 -8.03 -11.04 -3.42
CA ASP A 74 -9.00 -10.16 -4.10
C ASP A 74 -8.32 -9.26 -5.11
N VAL A 75 -7.14 -8.74 -4.78
CA VAL A 75 -6.38 -7.85 -5.67
C VAL A 75 -5.92 -8.61 -6.91
N LYS A 76 -5.50 -9.86 -6.75
CA LYS A 76 -5.05 -10.69 -7.85
C LYS A 76 -6.17 -11.08 -8.80
N GLY A 77 -7.30 -11.33 -8.22
CA GLY A 77 -8.43 -11.90 -8.93
C GLY A 77 -9.40 -10.94 -9.44
#